data_365954efb8f19e4f8259a2c474ea7304
#
_entry.id   365954efb8f19e4f8259a2c474ea7304
#
_cell.length_a   1.000
_cell.length_b   1.000
_cell.length_c   1.000
_cell.angle_alpha   90.00
_cell.angle_beta   90.00
_cell.angle_gamma   90.00
#
_symmetry.space_group_name_H-M   'P 1'
#
loop_
_entity.id
_entity.type
_entity.pdbx_description
1 polymer ?
#
loop_
_entity_poly.entity_id
_entity_poly.type
_entity_poly.pdbx_seq_one_letter_code
_entity_poly.pdbx_strand_id
1 'polypeptide(L)'
;MKIVDNFIFFWGGWLSNFHPCRIVFGSKVFKSSEQLFMYLKALHFGDVETAEKILLAETPKEAKTLGREVRNFDEKSWNEVKIQKMYLALEGKFSQNKDLMDKLKDPALDGKFFVEASPFDRIWGIGYDQDHALQNQSNWGENLLGKTLTFYRGSL
;
A
#
# COMPACT_ATOMS: atom_id res chain seq x y z
N MET A 1 -6.34 -8.82 -11.09
CA MET A 1 -4.93 -9.22 -11.10
C MET A 1 -4.62 -9.91 -12.41
N LYS A 2 -3.53 -9.53 -13.05
CA LYS A 2 -3.12 -10.09 -14.35
C LYS A 2 -1.64 -10.43 -14.29
N ILE A 3 -1.30 -11.69 -14.56
CA ILE A 3 0.09 -12.14 -14.56
C ILE A 3 0.56 -12.21 -16.01
N VAL A 4 1.61 -11.46 -16.34
CA VAL A 4 2.23 -11.45 -17.67
C VAL A 4 3.74 -11.46 -17.47
N ASP A 5 4.41 -12.45 -18.04
CA ASP A 5 5.86 -12.64 -17.88
C ASP A 5 6.27 -12.60 -16.40
N ASN A 6 7.17 -11.71 -16.03
CA ASN A 6 7.66 -11.57 -14.65
C ASN A 6 6.83 -10.61 -13.80
N PHE A 7 5.69 -10.12 -14.31
CA PHE A 7 4.93 -9.09 -13.63
C PHE A 7 3.57 -9.57 -13.16
N ILE A 8 3.18 -9.11 -11.98
CA ILE A 8 1.84 -9.29 -11.41
C ILE A 8 1.21 -7.91 -11.34
N PHE A 9 0.38 -7.61 -12.35
CA PHE A 9 -0.33 -6.33 -12.39
C PHE A 9 -1.60 -6.39 -11.56
N PHE A 10 -1.81 -5.39 -10.73
CA PHE A 10 -3.02 -5.27 -9.94
C PHE A 10 -3.45 -3.81 -9.80
N TRP A 11 -4.73 -3.62 -9.64
CA TRP A 11 -5.34 -2.36 -9.22
C TRP A 11 -6.68 -2.73 -8.59
N GLY A 12 -6.81 -2.52 -7.28
CA GLY A 12 -7.90 -3.11 -6.52
C GLY A 12 -7.62 -4.57 -6.14
N GLY A 13 -8.61 -5.23 -5.58
CA GLY A 13 -8.49 -6.62 -5.14
C GLY A 13 -7.63 -6.77 -3.89
N TRP A 14 -7.27 -8.01 -3.58
CA TRP A 14 -6.61 -8.35 -2.30
C TRP A 14 -5.19 -7.76 -2.14
N LEU A 15 -4.55 -7.38 -3.23
CA LEU A 15 -3.24 -6.73 -3.18
C LEU A 15 -3.33 -5.22 -2.91
N SER A 16 -4.50 -4.62 -3.16
CA SER A 16 -4.70 -3.18 -2.94
C SER A 16 -4.71 -2.83 -1.45
N ASN A 17 -4.19 -1.65 -1.13
CA ASN A 17 -4.30 -1.09 0.22
C ASN A 17 -5.74 -0.79 0.63
N PHE A 18 -6.65 -0.73 -0.33
CA PHE A 18 -8.08 -0.49 -0.07
C PHE A 18 -8.84 -1.75 0.31
N HIS A 19 -8.22 -2.93 0.16
CA HIS A 19 -8.87 -4.19 0.47
C HIS A 19 -9.21 -4.28 1.97
N PRO A 20 -10.45 -4.62 2.32
CA PRO A 20 -10.86 -4.75 3.73
C PRO A 20 -10.07 -5.87 4.44
N CYS A 21 -9.55 -5.56 5.59
CA CYS A 21 -8.90 -6.54 6.46
C CYS A 21 -8.88 -6.01 7.90
N ARG A 22 -8.42 -6.82 8.82
CA ARG A 22 -8.29 -6.39 10.22
C ARG A 22 -6.83 -6.38 10.62
N ILE A 23 -6.36 -5.22 11.08
CA ILE A 23 -4.99 -5.04 11.54
C ILE A 23 -5.03 -4.45 12.94
N VAL A 24 -4.35 -5.09 13.88
CA VAL A 24 -4.09 -4.52 15.20
C VAL A 24 -2.68 -3.96 15.20
N PHE A 25 -2.54 -2.69 15.51
CA PHE A 25 -1.25 -2.02 15.59
C PHE A 25 -1.24 -1.12 16.82
N GLY A 26 -0.32 -1.36 17.73
CA GLY A 26 -0.29 -0.70 19.05
C GLY A 26 -1.62 -0.91 19.71
N SER A 27 -2.34 -1.28 20.27
CA SER A 27 -3.67 -1.42 20.86
C SER A 27 -4.84 -0.91 20.02
N LYS A 28 -4.61 -0.48 18.76
CA LYS A 28 -5.66 0.08 17.90
C LYS A 28 -5.97 -0.86 16.74
N VAL A 29 -7.22 -0.81 16.26
CA VAL A 29 -7.70 -1.69 15.19
C VAL A 29 -7.94 -0.88 13.91
N PHE A 30 -7.39 -1.37 12.80
CA PHE A 30 -7.53 -0.77 11.47
C PHE A 30 -8.28 -1.70 10.54
N LYS A 31 -9.02 -1.12 9.59
CA LYS A 31 -9.88 -1.85 8.66
C LYS A 31 -9.24 -2.07 7.29
N SER A 32 -8.08 -1.48 7.05
CA SER A 32 -7.32 -1.63 5.80
C SER A 32 -5.87 -1.21 6.03
N SER A 33 -4.97 -1.65 5.15
CA SER A 33 -3.59 -1.16 5.19
C SER A 33 -3.51 0.32 4.83
N GLU A 34 -4.41 0.85 4.00
CA GLU A 34 -4.46 2.29 3.72
C GLU A 34 -4.73 3.10 4.99
N GLN A 35 -5.69 2.67 5.80
CA GLN A 35 -6.01 3.37 7.05
C GLN A 35 -4.79 3.38 7.98
N LEU A 36 -4.13 2.26 8.16
CA LEU A 36 -2.93 2.19 9.00
C LEU A 36 -1.82 3.07 8.44
N PHE A 37 -1.59 3.03 7.12
CA PHE A 37 -0.55 3.82 6.47
C PHE A 37 -0.78 5.32 6.69
N MET A 38 -2.00 5.81 6.50
CA MET A 38 -2.34 7.21 6.72
C MET A 38 -2.23 7.60 8.20
N TYR A 39 -2.59 6.70 9.09
CA TYR A 39 -2.42 6.90 10.53
C TYR A 39 -0.94 7.10 10.88
N LEU A 40 -0.07 6.23 10.34
CA LEU A 40 1.37 6.32 10.56
C LEU A 40 1.95 7.62 9.99
N LYS A 41 1.43 8.08 8.84
CA LYS A 41 1.81 9.37 8.27
C LYS A 41 1.47 10.53 9.22
N ALA A 42 0.25 10.55 9.74
CA ALA A 42 -0.17 11.59 10.68
C ALA A 42 0.68 11.59 11.95
N LEU A 43 0.97 10.42 12.51
CA LEU A 43 1.84 10.31 13.69
C LEU A 43 3.26 10.79 13.40
N HIS A 44 3.80 10.48 12.22
CA HIS A 44 5.15 10.91 11.83
C HIS A 44 5.29 12.43 11.89
N PHE A 45 4.27 13.17 11.48
CA PHE A 45 4.27 14.62 11.49
C PHE A 45 3.71 15.22 12.80
N GLY A 46 3.44 14.40 13.80
CA GLY A 46 2.94 14.86 15.09
C GLY A 46 1.50 15.38 15.05
N ASP A 47 0.75 15.09 13.99
CA ASP A 47 -0.64 15.54 13.86
C ASP A 47 -1.59 14.52 14.49
N VAL A 48 -1.65 14.55 15.81
CA VAL A 48 -2.48 13.64 16.61
C VAL A 48 -3.97 13.80 16.30
N GLU A 49 -4.41 15.02 16.06
CA GLU A 49 -5.82 15.28 15.76
C GLU A 49 -6.26 14.60 14.46
N THR A 50 -5.46 14.73 13.39
CA THR A 50 -5.75 14.03 12.13
C THR A 50 -5.60 12.53 12.27
N ALA A 51 -4.62 12.06 13.04
CA ALA A 51 -4.47 10.63 13.32
C ALA A 51 -5.74 10.05 13.96
N GLU A 52 -6.32 10.74 14.94
CA GLU A 52 -7.57 10.30 15.56
C GLU A 52 -8.74 10.28 14.58
N LYS A 53 -8.83 11.26 13.68
CA LYS A 53 -9.85 11.27 12.62
C LYS A 53 -9.68 10.08 11.67
N ILE A 54 -8.43 9.77 11.30
CA ILE A 54 -8.13 8.62 10.43
C ILE A 54 -8.55 7.32 11.11
N LEU A 55 -8.30 7.20 12.41
CA LEU A 55 -8.68 6.02 13.17
C LEU A 55 -10.21 5.78 13.16
N LEU A 56 -11.00 6.85 13.06
CA LEU A 56 -12.46 6.79 13.01
C LEU A 56 -13.00 6.67 11.58
N ALA A 57 -12.15 6.69 10.57
CA ALA A 57 -12.57 6.61 9.18
C ALA A 57 -13.28 5.28 8.89
N GLU A 58 -14.41 5.34 8.20
CA GLU A 58 -15.22 4.16 7.88
C GLU A 58 -14.72 3.43 6.62
N THR A 59 -14.03 4.14 5.73
CA THR A 59 -13.57 3.60 4.45
C THR A 59 -12.11 3.97 4.20
N PRO A 60 -11.39 3.16 3.39
CA PRO A 60 -10.01 3.52 3.02
C PRO A 60 -9.94 4.81 2.19
N LYS A 61 -10.98 5.13 1.43
CA LYS A 61 -11.04 6.38 0.68
C LYS A 61 -11.09 7.59 1.62
N GLU A 62 -11.88 7.51 2.67
CA GLU A 62 -11.96 8.55 3.71
C GLU A 62 -10.62 8.72 4.40
N ALA A 63 -9.96 7.61 4.75
CA ALA A 63 -8.62 7.64 5.36
C ALA A 63 -7.61 8.32 4.43
N LYS A 64 -7.64 8.02 3.13
CA LYS A 64 -6.76 8.63 2.14
C LYS A 64 -7.00 10.14 2.03
N THR A 65 -8.25 10.56 2.01
CA THR A 65 -8.60 11.98 1.98
C THR A 65 -8.07 12.71 3.21
N LEU A 66 -8.26 12.14 4.39
CA LEU A 66 -7.73 12.70 5.64
C LEU A 66 -6.20 12.73 5.64
N GLY A 67 -5.56 11.73 5.05
CA GLY A 67 -4.11 11.70 4.92
C GLY A 67 -3.53 12.86 4.13
N ARG A 68 -4.30 13.43 3.21
CA ARG A 68 -3.90 14.64 2.47
C ARG A 68 -4.02 15.91 3.30
N GLU A 69 -4.75 15.87 4.42
CA GLU A 69 -4.97 16.99 5.32
C GLU A 69 -3.99 17.01 6.49
N VAL A 70 -3.05 16.06 6.54
CA VAL A 70 -2.06 15.99 7.62
C VAL A 70 -1.25 17.28 7.66
N ARG A 71 -1.20 17.91 8.85
CA ARG A 71 -0.48 19.14 9.09
C ARG A 71 1.02 18.87 9.26
N ASN A 72 1.81 19.92 9.05
CA ASN A 72 3.26 19.88 9.20
C ASN A 72 3.93 18.94 8.19
N PHE A 73 3.26 18.64 7.08
CA PHE A 73 3.82 17.78 6.05
C PHE A 73 5.11 18.39 5.50
N ASP A 74 6.17 17.56 5.46
CA ASP A 74 7.45 17.89 4.86
C ASP A 74 7.83 16.76 3.90
N GLU A 75 7.92 17.07 2.62
CA GLU A 75 8.15 16.07 1.57
C GLU A 75 9.46 15.32 1.78
N LYS A 76 10.54 16.02 2.13
CA LYS A 76 11.83 15.38 2.36
C LYS A 76 11.77 14.39 3.51
N SER A 77 11.20 14.80 4.64
CA SER A 77 11.03 13.93 5.80
C SER A 77 10.17 12.72 5.48
N TRP A 78 9.06 12.94 4.76
CA TRP A 78 8.16 11.84 4.37
C TRP A 78 8.84 10.84 3.44
N ASN A 79 9.59 11.33 2.45
CA ASN A 79 10.32 10.48 1.52
C ASN A 79 11.35 9.58 2.22
N GLU A 80 11.89 9.99 3.35
CA GLU A 80 12.85 9.19 4.12
C GLU A 80 12.20 8.02 4.85
N VAL A 81 10.91 8.09 5.17
CA VAL A 81 10.23 7.09 6.02
C VAL A 81 9.05 6.39 5.38
N LYS A 82 8.52 6.89 4.25
CA LYS A 82 7.25 6.40 3.68
C LYS A 82 7.29 4.92 3.30
N ILE A 83 8.41 4.42 2.79
CA ILE A 83 8.53 3.01 2.41
C ILE A 83 8.53 2.13 3.66
N GLN A 84 9.23 2.53 4.72
CA GLN A 84 9.19 1.81 5.99
C GLN A 84 7.77 1.77 6.58
N LYS A 85 7.05 2.90 6.51
CA LYS A 85 5.66 2.96 6.99
C LYS A 85 4.74 2.05 6.16
N MET A 86 4.94 2.03 4.85
CA MET A 86 4.19 1.12 3.99
C MET A 86 4.52 -0.35 4.31
N TYR A 87 5.79 -0.67 4.52
CA TYR A 87 6.19 -2.02 4.91
C TYR A 87 5.46 -2.47 6.19
N LEU A 88 5.39 -1.60 7.21
CA LEU A 88 4.68 -1.90 8.45
C LEU A 88 3.19 -2.17 8.21
N ALA A 89 2.58 -1.37 7.34
CA ALA A 89 1.16 -1.54 7.02
C ALA A 89 0.91 -2.88 6.31
N LEU A 90 1.77 -3.25 5.36
CA LEU A 90 1.67 -4.52 4.63
C LEU A 90 1.95 -5.71 5.54
N GLU A 91 2.95 -5.61 6.43
CA GLU A 91 3.24 -6.66 7.40
C GLU A 91 2.02 -6.91 8.28
N GLY A 92 1.38 -5.86 8.78
CA GLY A 92 0.15 -6.00 9.57
C GLY A 92 -0.96 -6.67 8.79
N LYS A 93 -1.17 -6.25 7.55
CA LYS A 93 -2.21 -6.80 6.68
C LYS A 93 -2.04 -8.30 6.45
N PHE A 94 -0.85 -8.73 6.06
CA PHE A 94 -0.63 -10.12 5.67
C PHE A 94 -0.35 -11.03 6.87
N SER A 95 0.42 -10.59 7.85
CA SER A 95 0.74 -11.43 9.00
C SER A 95 -0.46 -11.70 9.91
N GLN A 96 -1.47 -10.83 9.88
CA GLN A 96 -2.65 -10.93 10.73
C GLN A 96 -3.90 -11.45 10.00
N ASN A 97 -3.81 -11.75 8.71
CA ASN A 97 -4.93 -12.25 7.91
C ASN A 97 -4.46 -13.46 7.11
N LYS A 98 -4.71 -14.66 7.67
CA LYS A 98 -4.19 -15.92 7.12
C LYS A 98 -4.60 -16.15 5.65
N ASP A 99 -5.82 -15.84 5.29
CA ASP A 99 -6.31 -16.00 3.92
C ASP A 99 -5.51 -15.14 2.94
N LEU A 100 -5.15 -13.93 3.33
CA LEU A 100 -4.34 -13.03 2.50
C LEU A 100 -2.88 -13.51 2.44
N MET A 101 -2.34 -13.97 3.57
CA MET A 101 -0.99 -14.52 3.59
C MET A 101 -0.87 -15.76 2.70
N ASP A 102 -1.86 -16.64 2.74
CA ASP A 102 -1.87 -17.84 1.90
C ASP A 102 -1.87 -17.48 0.40
N LYS A 103 -2.64 -16.47 0.02
CA LYS A 103 -2.61 -15.95 -1.36
C LYS A 103 -1.25 -15.35 -1.73
N LEU A 104 -0.64 -14.62 -0.82
CA LEU A 104 0.66 -13.99 -1.08
C LEU A 104 1.77 -15.04 -1.25
N LYS A 105 1.66 -16.16 -0.56
CA LYS A 105 2.64 -17.27 -0.63
C LYS A 105 2.40 -18.24 -1.78
N ASP A 106 1.39 -18.02 -2.61
CA ASP A 106 1.12 -18.91 -3.74
C ASP A 106 2.38 -19.06 -4.62
N PRO A 107 2.85 -20.30 -4.88
CA PRO A 107 4.02 -20.54 -5.73
C PRO A 107 3.89 -19.97 -7.14
N ALA A 108 2.67 -19.76 -7.63
CA ALA A 108 2.46 -19.12 -8.94
C ALA A 108 3.02 -17.71 -9.01
N LEU A 109 3.27 -17.07 -7.86
CA LEU A 109 3.83 -15.72 -7.78
C LEU A 109 5.36 -15.72 -7.64
N ASP A 110 6.00 -16.87 -7.55
CA ASP A 110 7.44 -16.96 -7.31
C ASP A 110 8.25 -16.28 -8.42
N GLY A 111 9.27 -15.51 -8.00
CA GLY A 111 10.18 -14.83 -8.92
C GLY A 111 9.58 -13.65 -9.68
N LYS A 112 8.36 -13.24 -9.35
CA LYS A 112 7.67 -12.17 -10.06
C LYS A 112 7.68 -10.86 -9.26
N PHE A 113 7.45 -9.77 -9.97
CA PHE A 113 7.40 -8.42 -9.40
C PHE A 113 5.97 -7.91 -9.36
N PHE A 114 5.54 -7.41 -8.21
CA PHE A 114 4.23 -6.77 -8.09
C PHE A 114 4.28 -5.38 -8.71
N VAL A 115 3.23 -5.03 -9.46
CA VAL A 115 3.12 -3.75 -10.15
C VAL A 115 1.72 -3.20 -9.93
N GLU A 116 1.62 -2.08 -9.23
CA GLU A 116 0.33 -1.41 -9.08
C GLU A 116 0.00 -0.65 -10.35
N ALA A 117 -0.89 -1.22 -11.14
CA ALA A 117 -1.32 -0.67 -12.42
C ALA A 117 -2.43 0.36 -12.23
N SER A 118 -2.14 1.38 -11.42
CA SER A 118 -3.04 2.52 -11.24
C SER A 118 -2.79 3.54 -12.33
N PRO A 119 -3.82 3.93 -13.10
CA PRO A 119 -3.66 4.97 -14.11
C PRO A 119 -3.51 6.37 -13.52
N PHE A 120 -3.74 6.52 -12.20
CA PHE A 120 -3.77 7.82 -11.53
C PHE A 120 -2.57 8.08 -10.62
N ASP A 121 -1.92 7.04 -10.13
CA ASP A 121 -0.86 7.17 -9.12
C ASP A 121 0.49 6.78 -9.73
N ARG A 122 1.41 7.74 -9.77
CA ARG A 122 2.75 7.54 -10.31
C ARG A 122 3.81 7.40 -9.21
N ILE A 123 3.42 7.48 -7.96
CA ILE A 123 4.33 7.29 -6.82
C ILE A 123 4.21 5.86 -6.31
N TRP A 124 3.02 5.46 -5.88
CA TRP A 124 2.79 4.10 -5.38
C TRP A 124 2.50 3.11 -6.49
N GLY A 125 1.98 3.58 -7.62
CA GLY A 125 1.73 2.81 -8.82
C GLY A 125 2.57 3.29 -9.99
N ILE A 126 2.21 2.83 -11.19
CA ILE A 126 2.97 3.13 -12.42
C ILE A 126 2.36 4.22 -13.32
N GLY A 127 1.12 4.65 -13.04
CA GLY A 127 0.44 5.66 -13.85
C GLY A 127 -0.17 5.13 -15.14
N TYR A 128 -0.26 3.82 -15.30
CA TYR A 128 -0.89 3.14 -16.44
C TYR A 128 -1.72 1.97 -15.94
N ASP A 129 -2.85 1.70 -16.58
CA ASP A 129 -3.62 0.50 -16.30
C ASP A 129 -2.91 -0.76 -16.84
N GLN A 130 -3.40 -1.94 -16.46
CA GLN A 130 -2.73 -3.21 -16.80
C GLN A 130 -2.71 -3.49 -18.30
N ASP A 131 -3.64 -2.95 -19.08
CA ASP A 131 -3.70 -3.18 -20.53
C ASP A 131 -2.72 -2.31 -21.31
N HIS A 132 -2.27 -1.21 -20.70
CA HIS A 132 -1.32 -0.27 -21.32
C HIS A 132 0.05 -0.29 -20.62
N ALA A 133 0.24 -1.13 -19.63
CA ALA A 133 1.46 -1.13 -18.81
C ALA A 133 2.71 -1.53 -19.60
N LEU A 134 2.70 -2.69 -20.28
CA LEU A 134 3.90 -3.23 -20.93
C LEU A 134 4.44 -2.32 -22.02
N GLN A 135 3.56 -1.73 -22.83
CA GLN A 135 3.99 -0.86 -23.93
C GLN A 135 4.53 0.49 -23.43
N ASN A 136 4.32 0.83 -22.18
CA ASN A 136 4.78 2.07 -21.56
C ASN A 136 5.81 1.84 -20.45
N GLN A 137 6.47 0.69 -20.43
CA GLN A 137 7.36 0.31 -19.33
C GLN A 137 8.47 1.33 -19.07
N SER A 138 9.01 1.96 -20.12
CA SER A 138 10.05 2.98 -19.97
C SER A 138 9.54 4.26 -19.29
N ASN A 139 8.23 4.46 -19.21
CA ASN A 139 7.59 5.64 -18.61
C ASN A 139 6.84 5.34 -17.32
N TRP A 140 7.00 4.16 -16.73
CA TRP A 140 6.35 3.83 -15.47
C TRP A 140 6.71 4.82 -14.37
N GLY A 141 5.74 5.14 -13.52
CA GLY A 141 6.00 5.80 -12.25
C GLY A 141 6.82 4.93 -11.31
N GLU A 142 6.95 5.35 -10.06
CA GLU A 142 7.88 4.73 -9.11
C GLU A 142 7.48 3.33 -8.66
N ASN A 143 6.19 2.99 -8.68
CA ASN A 143 5.67 1.69 -8.26
C ASN A 143 6.13 1.30 -6.84
N LEU A 144 6.09 2.23 -5.91
CA LEU A 144 6.59 1.97 -4.55
C LEU A 144 5.78 0.90 -3.81
N LEU A 145 4.46 0.82 -4.04
CA LEU A 145 3.65 -0.24 -3.44
C LEU A 145 4.05 -1.61 -3.99
N GLY A 146 4.17 -1.73 -5.30
CA GLY A 146 4.58 -2.98 -5.93
C GLY A 146 5.97 -3.42 -5.47
N LYS A 147 6.91 -2.49 -5.39
CA LYS A 147 8.27 -2.77 -4.91
C LYS A 147 8.29 -3.22 -3.45
N THR A 148 7.49 -2.56 -2.60
CA THR A 148 7.41 -2.91 -1.18
C THR A 148 6.76 -4.29 -0.99
N LEU A 149 5.71 -4.61 -1.76
CA LEU A 149 5.10 -5.93 -1.76
C LEU A 149 6.09 -7.02 -2.18
N THR A 150 6.85 -6.76 -3.24
CA THR A 150 7.86 -7.69 -3.74
C THR A 150 8.93 -7.95 -2.69
N PHE A 151 9.42 -6.89 -2.05
CA PHE A 151 10.40 -6.98 -0.97
C PHE A 151 9.83 -7.72 0.24
N TYR A 152 8.62 -7.39 0.66
CA TYR A 152 7.99 -8.05 1.81
C TYR A 152 7.82 -9.54 1.56
N ARG A 153 7.28 -9.93 0.40
CA ARG A 153 7.12 -11.34 0.04
C ARG A 153 8.46 -12.08 0.03
N GLY A 154 9.50 -11.44 -0.48
CA GLY A 154 10.84 -12.03 -0.51
C GLY A 154 11.46 -12.26 0.87
N SER A 155 10.93 -11.60 1.90
CA SER A 155 11.41 -11.74 3.28
C SER A 155 10.69 -12.84 4.09
N LEU A 156 9.67 -13.46 3.50
CA LEU A 156 8.86 -14.48 4.20
C LEU A 156 9.54 -15.84 4.26
#